data_d589b9f810cd0fca923c013b85f746fb
#
_entry.id   d589b9f810cd0fca923c013b85f746fb
#
_cell.length_a   1.000
_cell.length_b   1.000
_cell.length_c   1.000
_cell.angle_alpha   90.00
_cell.angle_beta   90.00
_cell.angle_gamma   90.00
#
_symmetry.space_group_name_H-M   'P 1'
#
loop_
_entity.id
_entity.type
_entity.pdbx_description
1 polymer ?
#
loop_
_entity_poly.entity_id
_entity_poly.type
_entity_poly.pdbx_seq_one_letter_code
_entity_poly.pdbx_strand_id
1 'polypeptide(L)'
;MEEDIQKKTYEEVAALKDLFLRRLMDDKIKAAAIVRLNENNEALQRQLDERAITSLLKEILLICDRIDAQDTLDDLTCSVEEELLEVLARRDFYKMPPAEIFDPACHNAVGTVEETAEHPDKSIVKIVRNGYLFCDKVFRPADVIVAVKKKEVQISE
;
A
#
# COMPACT_ATOMS: atom_id res chain seq x y z
N MET A 1 -70.11 2.30 -33.31
CA MET A 1 -69.67 3.48 -32.50
C MET A 1 -69.09 3.06 -31.13
N GLU A 2 -69.81 2.29 -30.31
CA GLU A 2 -69.29 1.80 -28.99
C GLU A 2 -68.12 0.80 -29.12
N GLU A 3 -68.19 -0.17 -30.05
CA GLU A 3 -67.09 -1.12 -30.27
C GLU A 3 -65.81 -0.45 -30.77
N ASP A 4 -65.89 0.64 -31.50
CA ASP A 4 -64.78 1.38 -32.03
C ASP A 4 -64.08 2.20 -30.91
N ILE A 5 -64.86 2.69 -29.94
CA ILE A 5 -64.35 3.40 -28.76
C ILE A 5 -63.67 2.40 -27.83
N GLN A 6 -64.26 1.22 -27.62
CA GLN A 6 -63.66 0.19 -26.77
C GLN A 6 -62.33 -0.35 -27.35
N LYS A 7 -62.23 -0.53 -28.63
CA LYS A 7 -61.04 -0.95 -29.30
C LYS A 7 -59.92 0.11 -29.18
N LYS A 8 -60.24 1.38 -29.35
CA LYS A 8 -59.30 2.49 -29.25
C LYS A 8 -58.80 2.67 -27.80
N THR A 9 -59.69 2.58 -26.83
CA THR A 9 -59.28 2.62 -25.40
C THR A 9 -58.38 1.43 -25.02
N TYR A 10 -58.67 0.23 -25.55
CA TYR A 10 -57.79 -0.94 -25.31
C TYR A 10 -56.41 -0.76 -25.92
N GLU A 11 -56.29 -0.23 -27.12
CA GLU A 11 -55.01 0.09 -27.79
C GLU A 11 -54.21 1.15 -27.00
N GLU A 12 -54.85 2.21 -26.51
CA GLU A 12 -54.23 3.22 -25.68
C GLU A 12 -53.77 2.69 -24.34
N VAL A 13 -54.53 1.85 -23.67
CA VAL A 13 -54.13 1.19 -22.43
C VAL A 13 -52.98 0.24 -22.63
N ALA A 14 -52.97 -0.53 -23.74
CA ALA A 14 -51.85 -1.40 -24.08
C ALA A 14 -50.54 -0.62 -24.32
N ALA A 15 -50.61 0.50 -25.06
CA ALA A 15 -49.50 1.40 -25.30
C ALA A 15 -48.96 2.01 -23.97
N LEU A 16 -49.87 2.42 -23.08
CA LEU A 16 -49.51 2.98 -21.78
C LEU A 16 -48.84 1.95 -20.89
N LYS A 17 -49.32 0.71 -20.94
CA LYS A 17 -48.69 -0.42 -20.23
C LYS A 17 -47.25 -0.70 -20.74
N ASP A 18 -47.06 -0.67 -22.06
CA ASP A 18 -45.72 -0.86 -22.65
C ASP A 18 -44.75 0.25 -22.23
N LEU A 19 -45.18 1.49 -22.31
CA LEU A 19 -44.41 2.66 -21.84
C LEU A 19 -44.08 2.57 -20.34
N PHE A 20 -45.02 2.12 -19.53
CA PHE A 20 -44.79 1.94 -18.08
C PHE A 20 -43.76 0.86 -17.80
N LEU A 21 -43.83 -0.28 -18.49
CA LEU A 21 -42.87 -1.35 -18.37
C LEU A 21 -41.45 -0.95 -18.78
N ARG A 22 -41.35 -0.22 -19.88
CA ARG A 22 -40.05 0.35 -20.33
C ARG A 22 -39.49 1.33 -19.30
N ARG A 23 -40.33 2.19 -18.73
CA ARG A 23 -39.90 3.10 -17.67
C ARG A 23 -39.39 2.39 -16.43
N LEU A 24 -40.10 1.36 -15.98
CA LEU A 24 -39.66 0.52 -14.87
C LEU A 24 -38.31 -0.16 -15.12
N MET A 25 -38.09 -0.66 -16.34
CA MET A 25 -36.80 -1.24 -16.73
C MET A 25 -35.67 -0.20 -16.70
N ASP A 26 -35.92 0.98 -17.29
CA ASP A 26 -34.97 2.07 -17.26
C ASP A 26 -34.62 2.54 -15.84
N ASP A 27 -35.63 2.64 -14.97
CA ASP A 27 -35.42 3.05 -13.60
C ASP A 27 -34.65 2.00 -12.79
N LYS A 28 -34.85 0.70 -13.06
CA LYS A 28 -34.00 -0.37 -12.51
C LYS A 28 -32.54 -0.28 -12.95
N ILE A 29 -32.31 -0.03 -14.24
CA ILE A 29 -30.96 0.12 -14.79
C ILE A 29 -30.26 1.35 -14.19
N LYS A 30 -30.97 2.46 -14.06
CA LYS A 30 -30.46 3.67 -13.43
C LYS A 30 -30.15 3.47 -11.96
N ALA A 31 -31.03 2.81 -11.21
CA ALA A 31 -30.80 2.48 -9.81
C ALA A 31 -29.55 1.61 -9.62
N ALA A 32 -29.38 0.59 -10.44
CA ALA A 32 -28.18 -0.26 -10.42
C ALA A 32 -26.91 0.52 -10.78
N ALA A 33 -26.99 1.44 -11.76
CA ALA A 33 -25.86 2.30 -12.13
C ALA A 33 -25.46 3.27 -10.98
N ILE A 34 -26.44 3.83 -10.26
CA ILE A 34 -26.19 4.71 -9.12
C ILE A 34 -25.48 3.93 -7.99
N VAL A 35 -25.95 2.73 -7.67
CA VAL A 35 -25.29 1.88 -6.64
C VAL A 35 -23.84 1.63 -7.02
N ARG A 36 -23.58 1.20 -8.26
CA ARG A 36 -22.23 0.94 -8.74
C ARG A 36 -21.33 2.18 -8.74
N LEU A 37 -21.89 3.35 -9.08
CA LEU A 37 -21.15 4.61 -9.03
C LEU A 37 -20.77 4.98 -7.58
N ASN A 38 -21.67 4.78 -6.63
CA ASN A 38 -21.40 5.04 -5.23
C ASN A 38 -20.31 4.10 -4.69
N GLU A 39 -20.37 2.80 -4.99
CA GLU A 39 -19.34 1.82 -4.62
C GLU A 39 -17.96 2.20 -5.20
N ASN A 40 -17.93 2.60 -6.48
CA ASN A 40 -16.70 3.07 -7.12
C ASN A 40 -16.16 4.36 -6.47
N ASN A 41 -17.03 5.31 -6.12
CA ASN A 41 -16.62 6.54 -5.44
C ASN A 41 -16.02 6.25 -4.07
N GLU A 42 -16.65 5.39 -3.28
CA GLU A 42 -16.10 4.98 -1.98
C GLU A 42 -14.74 4.29 -2.12
N ALA A 43 -14.59 3.41 -3.11
CA ALA A 43 -13.33 2.74 -3.38
C ALA A 43 -12.22 3.74 -3.79
N LEU A 44 -12.55 4.71 -4.65
CA LEU A 44 -11.63 5.76 -5.06
C LEU A 44 -11.23 6.69 -3.89
N GLN A 45 -12.18 7.04 -3.04
CA GLN A 45 -11.89 7.84 -1.84
C GLN A 45 -10.92 7.12 -0.91
N ARG A 46 -11.16 5.83 -0.61
CA ARG A 46 -10.22 5.02 0.19
C ARG A 46 -8.82 5.00 -0.42
N GLN A 47 -8.71 4.81 -1.74
CA GLN A 47 -7.41 4.83 -2.43
C GLN A 47 -6.70 6.18 -2.35
N LEU A 48 -7.43 7.29 -2.40
CA LEU A 48 -6.86 8.63 -2.25
C LEU A 48 -6.35 8.86 -0.83
N ASP A 49 -7.10 8.45 0.18
CA ASP A 49 -6.72 8.56 1.59
C ASP A 49 -5.47 7.71 1.88
N GLU A 50 -5.42 6.47 1.38
CA GLU A 50 -4.24 5.60 1.51
C GLU A 50 -3.00 6.21 0.84
N ARG A 51 -3.15 6.83 -0.34
CA ARG A 51 -2.03 7.51 -1.02
C ARG A 51 -1.54 8.74 -0.26
N ALA A 52 -2.45 9.53 0.30
CA ALA A 52 -2.09 10.70 1.09
C ALA A 52 -1.31 10.30 2.34
N ILE A 53 -1.77 9.28 3.07
CA ILE A 53 -1.07 8.71 4.23
C ILE A 53 0.30 8.16 3.82
N THR A 54 0.38 7.41 2.73
CA THR A 54 1.63 6.84 2.22
C THR A 54 2.65 7.94 1.88
N SER A 55 2.21 9.04 1.27
CA SER A 55 3.08 10.18 0.95
C SER A 55 3.60 10.84 2.21
N LEU A 56 2.74 11.11 3.18
CA LEU A 56 3.11 11.70 4.47
C LEU A 56 4.11 10.81 5.22
N LEU A 57 3.86 9.51 5.28
CA LEU A 57 4.78 8.57 5.92
C LEU A 57 6.16 8.58 5.27
N LYS A 58 6.24 8.65 3.94
CA LYS A 58 7.53 8.75 3.23
C LYS A 58 8.30 10.02 3.59
N GLU A 59 7.60 11.15 3.74
CA GLU A 59 8.23 12.42 4.15
C GLU A 59 8.73 12.36 5.60
N ILE A 60 7.94 11.77 6.52
CA ILE A 60 8.36 11.54 7.91
C ILE A 60 9.60 10.65 7.97
N LEU A 61 9.66 9.59 7.16
CA LEU A 61 10.82 8.71 7.11
C LEU A 61 12.10 9.41 6.67
N LEU A 62 12.02 10.45 5.85
CA LEU A 62 13.21 11.25 5.50
C LEU A 62 13.76 12.01 6.71
N ILE A 63 12.88 12.39 7.64
CA ILE A 63 13.30 13.04 8.89
C ILE A 63 13.99 12.02 9.79
N CYS A 64 13.38 10.83 9.98
CA CYS A 64 13.98 9.74 10.76
C CYS A 64 15.35 9.33 10.18
N ASP A 65 15.46 9.18 8.85
CA ASP A 65 16.74 8.84 8.20
C ASP A 65 17.82 9.91 8.44
N ARG A 66 17.45 11.17 8.56
CA ARG A 66 18.41 12.25 8.86
C ARG A 66 18.86 12.21 10.32
N ILE A 67 17.98 11.79 11.23
CA ILE A 67 18.32 11.58 12.64
C ILE A 67 19.24 10.36 12.75
N ASP A 68 18.85 9.22 12.18
CA ASP A 68 19.63 7.97 12.16
C ASP A 68 21.04 8.14 11.53
N ALA A 69 21.21 9.11 10.63
CA ALA A 69 22.50 9.39 9.97
C ALA A 69 23.47 10.23 10.79
N GLN A 70 23.10 10.70 11.97
CA GLN A 70 23.98 11.47 12.84
C GLN A 70 24.80 10.53 13.73
N ASP A 71 26.12 10.77 13.80
CA ASP A 71 27.02 9.96 14.61
C ASP A 71 26.82 10.18 16.12
N THR A 72 26.32 11.37 16.50
CA THR A 72 26.05 11.73 17.91
C THR A 72 24.70 12.42 18.02
N LEU A 73 23.80 11.81 18.76
CA LEU A 73 22.49 12.38 19.07
C LEU A 73 22.51 12.93 20.49
N ASP A 74 21.87 14.08 20.70
CA ASP A 74 21.56 14.57 22.02
C ASP A 74 20.32 13.86 22.59
N ASP A 75 20.21 13.84 23.91
CA ASP A 75 19.12 13.14 24.62
C ASP A 75 17.74 13.61 24.18
N LEU A 76 17.58 14.90 23.85
CA LEU A 76 16.32 15.46 23.38
C LEU A 76 15.95 14.90 21.99
N THR A 77 16.89 14.83 21.07
CA THR A 77 16.65 14.31 19.72
C THR A 77 16.28 12.81 19.76
N CYS A 78 16.96 12.03 20.60
CA CYS A 78 16.59 10.62 20.84
C CYS A 78 15.17 10.49 21.37
N SER A 79 14.81 11.26 22.39
CA SER A 79 13.48 11.25 22.98
C SER A 79 12.37 11.63 22.00
N VAL A 80 12.62 12.65 21.16
CA VAL A 80 11.66 13.09 20.12
C VAL A 80 11.50 12.01 19.04
N GLU A 81 12.58 11.34 18.63
CA GLU A 81 12.50 10.24 17.67
C GLU A 81 11.68 9.06 18.23
N GLU A 82 11.96 8.66 19.47
CA GLU A 82 11.21 7.58 20.14
C GLU A 82 9.72 7.90 20.25
N GLU A 83 9.37 9.13 20.65
CA GLU A 83 7.98 9.57 20.72
C GLU A 83 7.30 9.57 19.34
N LEU A 84 8.01 10.03 18.30
CA LEU A 84 7.52 9.99 16.92
C LEU A 84 7.24 8.56 16.46
N LEU A 85 8.18 7.64 16.70
CA LEU A 85 8.02 6.22 16.36
C LEU A 85 6.87 5.57 17.14
N GLU A 86 6.66 5.95 18.42
CA GLU A 86 5.53 5.48 19.20
C GLU A 86 4.19 5.98 18.64
N VAL A 87 4.11 7.25 18.20
CA VAL A 87 2.90 7.80 17.55
C VAL A 87 2.60 7.07 16.24
N LEU A 88 3.61 6.70 15.48
CA LEU A 88 3.48 5.92 14.25
C LEU A 88 3.05 4.47 14.54
N ALA A 89 3.61 3.86 15.59
CA ALA A 89 3.29 2.50 16.03
C ALA A 89 1.81 2.34 16.41
N ARG A 90 1.19 3.37 17.00
CA ARG A 90 -0.27 3.39 17.28
C ARG A 90 -1.14 3.36 16.01
N ARG A 91 -0.54 3.48 14.83
CA ARG A 91 -1.18 3.43 13.50
C ARG A 91 -0.67 2.28 12.66
N ASP A 92 -0.21 1.20 13.30
CA ASP A 92 0.32 0.01 12.67
C ASP A 92 1.53 0.28 11.73
N PHE A 93 2.32 1.31 12.06
CA PHE A 93 3.55 1.64 11.36
C PHE A 93 4.76 1.44 12.28
N TYR A 94 5.60 0.45 11.98
CA TYR A 94 6.68 0.02 12.86
C TYR A 94 8.03 0.03 12.15
N LYS A 95 9.08 0.39 12.89
CA LYS A 95 10.46 0.14 12.48
C LYS A 95 10.69 -1.38 12.43
N MET A 96 11.28 -1.88 11.36
CA MET A 96 11.56 -3.30 11.18
C MET A 96 12.57 -3.76 12.24
N PRO A 97 12.35 -4.90 12.91
CA PRO A 97 13.31 -5.41 13.87
C PRO A 97 14.62 -5.75 13.16
N PRO A 98 15.78 -5.60 13.83
CA PRO A 98 17.05 -5.99 13.26
C PRO A 98 17.05 -7.50 12.99
N ALA A 99 17.50 -7.88 11.82
CA ALA A 99 17.65 -9.27 11.40
C ALA A 99 19.13 -9.60 11.18
N GLU A 100 19.52 -10.83 11.49
CA GLU A 100 20.89 -11.32 11.28
C GLU A 100 21.10 -11.87 9.87
N ILE A 101 20.02 -12.39 9.26
CA ILE A 101 20.06 -13.05 7.95
C ILE A 101 19.32 -12.18 6.92
N PHE A 102 19.93 -12.06 5.75
CA PHE A 102 19.34 -11.34 4.62
C PHE A 102 18.10 -12.07 4.07
N ASP A 103 16.99 -11.36 4.02
CA ASP A 103 15.76 -11.80 3.35
C ASP A 103 15.39 -10.80 2.22
N PRO A 104 15.38 -11.23 0.95
CA PRO A 104 15.02 -10.36 -0.17
C PRO A 104 13.61 -9.74 -0.08
N ALA A 105 12.71 -10.33 0.71
CA ALA A 105 11.36 -9.79 0.90
C ALA A 105 11.34 -8.54 1.79
N CYS A 106 12.30 -8.44 2.72
CA CYS A 106 12.36 -7.39 3.74
C CYS A 106 13.58 -6.47 3.60
N HIS A 107 14.62 -6.92 2.92
CA HIS A 107 15.91 -6.23 2.84
C HIS A 107 16.33 -5.95 1.40
N ASN A 108 16.99 -4.83 1.21
CA ASN A 108 17.63 -4.44 -0.03
C ASN A 108 19.14 -4.40 0.17
N ALA A 109 19.88 -5.25 -0.53
CA ALA A 109 21.35 -5.27 -0.44
C ALA A 109 21.94 -4.11 -1.24
N VAL A 110 22.45 -3.09 -0.54
CA VAL A 110 23.10 -1.90 -1.15
C VAL A 110 24.60 -2.05 -1.24
N GLY A 111 25.19 -3.02 -0.55
CA GLY A 111 26.59 -3.34 -0.59
C GLY A 111 26.85 -4.78 -0.17
N THR A 112 27.98 -5.30 -0.59
CA THR A 112 28.44 -6.64 -0.21
C THR A 112 29.87 -6.60 0.32
N VAL A 113 30.17 -7.44 1.32
CA VAL A 113 31.51 -7.66 1.85
C VAL A 113 31.84 -9.15 1.78
N GLU A 114 33.13 -9.49 1.83
CA GLU A 114 33.53 -10.90 1.88
C GLU A 114 33.11 -11.54 3.21
N GLU A 115 32.70 -12.80 3.17
CA GLU A 115 32.36 -13.58 4.38
C GLU A 115 33.56 -13.65 5.35
N THR A 116 33.26 -13.60 6.63
CA THR A 116 34.22 -13.79 7.71
C THR A 116 33.69 -14.80 8.70
N ALA A 117 34.53 -15.24 9.66
CA ALA A 117 34.07 -16.15 10.72
C ALA A 117 32.94 -15.55 11.58
N GLU A 118 32.90 -14.23 11.71
CA GLU A 118 31.86 -13.50 12.46
C GLU A 118 30.61 -13.21 11.60
N HIS A 119 30.79 -13.08 10.29
CA HIS A 119 29.74 -12.79 9.33
C HIS A 119 29.71 -13.84 8.21
N PRO A 120 28.95 -14.93 8.41
CA PRO A 120 28.82 -16.00 7.42
C PRO A 120 28.05 -15.50 6.17
N ASP A 121 28.09 -16.32 5.12
CA ASP A 121 27.37 -16.02 3.86
C ASP A 121 25.90 -15.69 4.12
N LYS A 122 25.43 -14.62 3.50
CA LYS A 122 24.08 -14.05 3.63
C LYS A 122 23.77 -13.42 5.00
N SER A 123 24.74 -13.23 5.89
CA SER A 123 24.51 -12.44 7.10
C SER A 123 24.47 -10.95 6.81
N ILE A 124 23.67 -10.21 7.58
CA ILE A 124 23.64 -8.75 7.53
C ILE A 124 24.77 -8.22 8.40
N VAL A 125 25.71 -7.53 7.77
CA VAL A 125 26.88 -6.94 8.46
C VAL A 125 26.54 -5.57 9.04
N LYS A 126 25.76 -4.78 8.29
CA LYS A 126 25.37 -3.43 8.71
C LYS A 126 24.04 -3.04 8.08
N ILE A 127 23.18 -2.42 8.88
CA ILE A 127 21.99 -1.71 8.39
C ILE A 127 22.43 -0.30 8.04
N VAL A 128 22.29 0.08 6.77
CA VAL A 128 22.61 1.42 6.27
C VAL A 128 21.43 2.35 6.43
N ARG A 129 20.22 1.80 6.24
CA ARG A 129 18.97 2.53 6.34
C ARG A 129 17.88 1.61 6.90
N ASN A 130 17.15 2.09 7.89
CA ASN A 130 16.13 1.30 8.56
C ASN A 130 14.94 0.98 7.64
N GLY A 131 14.45 -0.26 7.73
CA GLY A 131 13.21 -0.72 7.10
C GLY A 131 12.00 -0.40 7.96
N TYR A 132 10.82 -0.33 7.33
CA TYR A 132 9.57 -0.08 8.02
C TYR A 132 8.44 -0.96 7.49
N LEU A 133 7.54 -1.35 8.39
CA LEU A 133 6.32 -2.10 8.12
C LEU A 133 5.11 -1.19 8.29
N PHE A 134 4.09 -1.40 7.49
CA PHE A 134 2.78 -0.76 7.63
C PHE A 134 1.68 -1.81 7.48
N CYS A 135 0.85 -1.99 8.50
CA CYS A 135 -0.18 -3.04 8.54
C CYS A 135 0.40 -4.41 8.16
N ASP A 136 1.50 -4.82 8.80
CA ASP A 136 2.23 -6.08 8.59
C ASP A 136 2.81 -6.30 7.18
N LYS A 137 2.79 -5.27 6.34
CA LYS A 137 3.40 -5.31 5.01
C LYS A 137 4.66 -4.45 4.97
N VAL A 138 5.64 -4.89 4.19
CA VAL A 138 6.85 -4.11 3.97
C VAL A 138 6.50 -2.81 3.26
N PHE A 139 6.58 -1.70 3.98
CA PHE A 139 6.38 -0.35 3.43
C PHE A 139 7.65 0.16 2.76
N ARG A 140 8.79 -0.07 3.42
CA ARG A 140 10.13 0.22 2.91
C ARG A 140 11.08 -0.88 3.39
N PRO A 141 11.78 -1.59 2.48
CA PRO A 141 12.80 -2.55 2.88
C PRO A 141 13.96 -1.84 3.58
N ALA A 142 14.68 -2.55 4.45
CA ALA A 142 15.90 -2.06 5.04
C ALA A 142 17.04 -2.15 4.03
N ASP A 143 17.82 -1.06 3.88
CA ASP A 143 19.05 -1.09 3.07
C ASP A 143 20.18 -1.64 3.93
N VAL A 144 20.78 -2.74 3.49
CA VAL A 144 21.77 -3.51 4.28
C VAL A 144 23.03 -3.82 3.48
N ILE A 145 24.15 -3.99 4.20
CA ILE A 145 25.39 -4.57 3.68
C ILE A 145 25.40 -6.03 4.08
N VAL A 146 25.59 -6.93 3.11
CA VAL A 146 25.50 -8.38 3.27
C VAL A 146 26.84 -9.03 3.06
N ALA A 147 27.22 -10.00 3.92
CA ALA A 147 28.35 -10.86 3.68
C ALA A 147 28.06 -11.87 2.57
N VAL A 148 28.95 -12.03 1.62
CA VAL A 148 28.82 -12.99 0.52
C VAL A 148 30.08 -13.82 0.39
N LYS A 149 29.90 -15.07 0.04
CA LYS A 149 30.99 -15.98 -0.24
C LYS A 149 31.79 -15.50 -1.45
N LYS A 150 33.12 -15.49 -1.35
CA LYS A 150 34.01 -15.14 -2.47
C LYS A 150 33.77 -16.13 -3.62
N LYS A 151 33.28 -15.67 -4.75
CA LYS A 151 33.27 -16.47 -5.97
C LYS A 151 34.73 -16.60 -6.45
N GLU A 152 35.28 -17.79 -6.32
CA GLU A 152 36.50 -18.14 -7.05
C GLU A 152 36.18 -18.03 -8.55
N VAL A 153 36.75 -16.99 -9.18
CA VAL A 153 36.76 -16.88 -10.63
C VAL A 153 37.68 -17.98 -11.11
N GLN A 154 37.14 -19.13 -11.55
CA GLN A 154 37.89 -20.10 -12.32
C GLN A 154 38.25 -19.42 -13.64
N ILE A 155 39.49 -18.93 -13.71
CA ILE A 155 40.14 -18.58 -14.96
C ILE A 155 40.44 -19.93 -15.63
N SER A 156 39.61 -20.38 -16.54
CA SER A 156 39.93 -21.46 -17.45
C SER A 156 40.95 -20.92 -18.47
N GLU A 157 42.16 -21.47 -18.35
CA GLU A 157 43.17 -21.39 -19.41
C GLU A 157 42.72 -22.05 -20.69
#